data_1c2bac4182a40a9f13cf64fbc47cf2f2
#
_entry.id   1c2bac4182a40a9f13cf64fbc47cf2f2
#
_cell.length_a   1.000
_cell.length_b   1.000
_cell.length_c   1.000
_cell.angle_alpha   90.00
_cell.angle_beta   90.00
_cell.angle_gamma   90.00
#
_symmetry.space_group_name_H-M   'P 1'
#
loop_
_entity.id
_entity.type
_entity.pdbx_description
1 polymer ?
#
loop_
_entity_poly.entity_id
_entity_poly.type
_entity_poly.pdbx_seq_one_letter_code
_entity_poly.pdbx_strand_id
1 'polypeptide(L)'
;MSTGSYGRGARLLSIGIASTGVVTFAYFSVASYVLDDEAYKRIALLWSVMFVIVSVIYRPIEQLLARTIAERRARGLEGGHPMRTPMTIQAAFAGVFLVVALALRRPIVDDVFDGSDALYWILVAGVLFYAASYFARGWLAGHQWYGLYGALVFMEATSRILFALAVAVGIADGQTAVAIGMAAAPLVSLVVVPWAFSRRPQVTERR
;
A
#
# COMPACT_ATOMS: atom_id res chain seq x y z
N MET A 1 1.34 30.45 -7.62
CA MET A 1 2.02 29.10 -7.61
C MET A 1 2.64 28.92 -8.98
N SER A 2 3.96 28.72 -9.07
CA SER A 2 4.63 28.60 -10.36
C SER A 2 4.27 27.25 -10.99
N THR A 3 3.82 27.25 -12.23
CA THR A 3 3.51 26.08 -13.06
C THR A 3 4.63 25.04 -13.10
N GLY A 4 5.87 25.47 -12.90
CA GLY A 4 7.05 24.59 -12.88
C GLY A 4 7.16 23.66 -11.66
N SER A 5 6.59 24.01 -10.50
CA SER A 5 6.62 23.16 -9.30
C SER A 5 5.62 22.02 -9.38
N TYR A 6 4.44 22.29 -9.92
CA TYR A 6 3.37 21.28 -10.11
C TYR A 6 3.78 20.22 -11.15
N GLY A 7 4.36 20.65 -12.28
CA GLY A 7 4.84 19.76 -13.33
C GLY A 7 5.95 18.82 -12.87
N ARG A 8 6.85 19.29 -11.99
CA ARG A 8 7.92 18.47 -11.40
C ARG A 8 7.35 17.40 -10.47
N GLY A 9 6.37 17.76 -9.63
CA GLY A 9 5.71 16.82 -8.72
C GLY A 9 4.94 15.71 -9.46
N ALA A 10 4.16 16.09 -10.49
CA ALA A 10 3.43 15.15 -11.33
C ALA A 10 4.39 14.18 -12.06
N ARG A 11 5.51 14.68 -12.57
CA ARG A 11 6.52 13.87 -13.24
C ARG A 11 7.18 12.86 -12.31
N LEU A 12 7.54 13.27 -11.09
CA LEU A 12 8.09 12.36 -10.07
C LEU A 12 7.09 11.28 -9.68
N LEU A 13 5.82 11.64 -9.53
CA LEU A 13 4.75 10.67 -9.25
C LEU A 13 4.59 9.65 -10.38
N SER A 14 4.57 10.12 -11.64
CA SER A 14 4.43 9.24 -12.82
C SER A 14 5.61 8.27 -12.93
N ILE A 15 6.84 8.75 -12.71
CA ILE A 15 8.04 7.90 -12.70
C ILE A 15 7.95 6.88 -11.57
N GLY A 16 7.55 7.28 -10.36
CA GLY A 16 7.37 6.38 -9.22
C GLY A 16 6.36 5.27 -9.50
N ILE A 17 5.21 5.62 -10.08
CA ILE A 17 4.17 4.63 -10.44
C ILE A 17 4.67 3.70 -11.56
N ALA A 18 5.29 4.23 -12.61
CA ALA A 18 5.83 3.40 -13.70
C ALA A 18 6.92 2.44 -13.20
N SER A 19 7.84 2.93 -12.36
CA SER A 19 8.88 2.10 -11.74
C SER A 19 8.28 0.99 -10.88
N THR A 20 7.17 1.26 -10.18
CA THR A 20 6.46 0.24 -9.39
C THR A 20 5.92 -0.88 -10.27
N GLY A 21 5.41 -0.56 -11.47
CA GLY A 21 4.97 -1.56 -12.44
C GLY A 21 6.11 -2.49 -12.86
N VAL A 22 7.28 -1.94 -13.19
CA VAL A 22 8.47 -2.72 -13.55
C VAL A 22 8.92 -3.61 -12.39
N VAL A 23 8.98 -3.08 -11.16
CA VAL A 23 9.39 -3.86 -9.99
C VAL A 23 8.36 -4.95 -9.66
N THR A 24 7.07 -4.69 -9.84
CA THR A 24 6.01 -5.70 -9.66
C THR A 24 6.11 -6.80 -10.71
N PHE A 25 6.39 -6.45 -11.97
CA PHE A 25 6.65 -7.44 -13.00
C PHE A 25 7.87 -8.31 -12.65
N ALA A 26 8.97 -7.69 -12.23
CA ALA A 26 10.16 -8.42 -11.79
C ALA A 26 9.87 -9.33 -10.59
N TYR A 27 9.05 -8.88 -9.63
CA TYR A 27 8.60 -9.72 -8.50
C TYR A 27 7.93 -11.02 -8.98
N PHE A 28 6.96 -10.92 -9.90
CA PHE A 28 6.29 -12.11 -10.43
C PHE A 28 7.20 -12.97 -11.28
N SER A 29 8.12 -12.36 -12.03
CA SER A 29 9.13 -13.10 -12.81
C SER A 29 10.05 -13.91 -11.90
N VAL A 30 10.54 -13.32 -10.80
CA VAL A 30 11.37 -14.06 -9.82
C VAL A 30 10.53 -15.14 -9.14
N ALA A 31 9.31 -14.82 -8.69
CA ALA A 31 8.43 -15.79 -8.04
C ALA A 31 8.12 -17.00 -8.94
N SER A 32 7.88 -16.78 -10.24
CA SER A 32 7.64 -17.87 -11.21
C SER A 32 8.87 -18.75 -11.47
N TYR A 33 10.06 -18.23 -11.19
CA TYR A 33 11.30 -18.96 -11.38
C TYR A 33 11.70 -19.81 -10.17
N VAL A 34 11.33 -19.35 -8.95
CA VAL A 34 11.74 -20.00 -7.69
C VAL A 34 10.66 -20.89 -7.08
N LEU A 35 9.43 -20.79 -7.55
CA LEU A 35 8.31 -21.59 -7.07
C LEU A 35 7.87 -22.59 -8.13
N ASP A 36 7.33 -23.72 -7.70
CA ASP A 36 6.60 -24.60 -8.59
C ASP A 36 5.30 -23.96 -9.11
N ASP A 37 4.71 -24.53 -10.15
CA ASP A 37 3.53 -23.99 -10.82
C ASP A 37 2.34 -23.81 -9.88
N GLU A 38 2.12 -24.74 -8.93
CA GLU A 38 1.00 -24.66 -8.00
C GLU A 38 1.22 -23.58 -6.93
N ALA A 39 2.44 -23.51 -6.39
CA ALA A 39 2.80 -22.45 -5.45
C ALA A 39 2.73 -21.06 -6.11
N TYR A 40 3.20 -20.93 -7.34
CA TYR A 40 3.12 -19.67 -8.10
C TYR A 40 1.67 -19.26 -8.35
N LYS A 41 0.79 -20.17 -8.75
CA LYS A 41 -0.64 -19.89 -8.94
C LYS A 41 -1.28 -19.34 -7.66
N ARG A 42 -0.98 -19.97 -6.51
CA ARG A 42 -1.47 -19.49 -5.20
C ARG A 42 -0.96 -18.10 -4.84
N ILE A 43 0.29 -17.79 -5.15
CA ILE A 43 0.87 -16.44 -4.96
C ILE A 43 0.19 -15.41 -5.86
N ALA A 44 -0.03 -15.73 -7.13
CA ALA A 44 -0.73 -14.86 -8.07
C ALA A 44 -2.19 -14.63 -7.67
N LEU A 45 -2.86 -15.66 -7.16
CA LEU A 45 -4.22 -15.58 -6.64
C LEU A 45 -4.28 -14.72 -5.37
N LEU A 46 -3.38 -14.95 -4.41
CA LEU A 46 -3.25 -14.14 -3.19
C LEU A 46 -3.09 -12.66 -3.53
N TRP A 47 -2.19 -12.34 -4.47
CA TRP A 47 -1.99 -10.97 -4.95
C TRP A 47 -3.27 -10.38 -5.54
N SER A 48 -3.92 -11.12 -6.44
CA SER A 48 -5.12 -10.65 -7.14
C SER A 48 -6.26 -10.36 -6.16
N VAL A 49 -6.53 -11.28 -5.24
CA VAL A 49 -7.56 -11.13 -4.19
C VAL A 49 -7.22 -9.96 -3.29
N MET A 50 -5.98 -9.87 -2.79
CA MET A 50 -5.53 -8.76 -1.94
C MET A 50 -5.67 -7.43 -2.66
N PHE A 51 -5.22 -7.34 -3.93
CA PHE A 51 -5.28 -6.12 -4.72
C PHE A 51 -6.71 -5.63 -4.94
N VAL A 52 -7.64 -6.54 -5.25
CA VAL A 52 -9.06 -6.20 -5.43
C VAL A 52 -9.64 -5.67 -4.12
N ILE A 53 -9.47 -6.40 -3.02
CA ILE A 53 -10.00 -6.01 -1.69
C ILE A 53 -9.46 -4.63 -1.28
N VAL A 54 -8.15 -4.44 -1.34
CA VAL A 54 -7.49 -3.19 -0.96
C VAL A 54 -7.93 -2.03 -1.85
N SER A 55 -8.06 -2.26 -3.16
CA SER A 55 -8.49 -1.23 -4.11
C SER A 55 -9.94 -0.81 -3.90
N VAL A 56 -10.82 -1.75 -3.56
CA VAL A 56 -12.24 -1.44 -3.32
C VAL A 56 -12.42 -0.73 -1.97
N ILE A 57 -11.73 -1.19 -0.93
CA ILE A 57 -11.93 -0.70 0.44
C ILE A 57 -11.17 0.60 0.69
N TYR A 58 -9.87 0.67 0.40
CA TYR A 58 -9.00 1.74 0.89
C TYR A 58 -8.73 2.86 -0.13
N ARG A 59 -8.83 2.60 -1.41
CA ARG A 59 -8.61 3.64 -2.43
C ARG A 59 -9.62 4.79 -2.36
N PRO A 60 -10.93 4.56 -2.12
CA PRO A 60 -11.87 5.65 -1.91
C PRO A 60 -11.55 6.48 -0.66
N ILE A 61 -11.04 5.85 0.40
CA ILE A 61 -10.68 6.53 1.66
C ILE A 61 -9.41 7.37 1.47
N GLU A 62 -8.42 6.87 0.75
CA GLU A 62 -7.24 7.63 0.32
C GLU A 62 -7.66 8.91 -0.41
N GLN A 63 -8.57 8.79 -1.38
CA GLN A 63 -9.06 9.93 -2.15
C GLN A 63 -9.87 10.91 -1.29
N LEU A 64 -10.72 10.41 -0.41
CA LEU A 64 -11.49 11.23 0.53
C LEU A 64 -10.56 12.05 1.44
N LEU A 65 -9.54 11.40 2.02
CA LEU A 65 -8.58 12.08 2.90
C LEU A 65 -7.78 13.13 2.14
N ALA A 66 -7.25 12.78 0.96
CA ALA A 66 -6.48 13.68 0.12
C ALA A 66 -7.30 14.92 -0.27
N ARG A 67 -8.55 14.74 -0.70
CA ARG A 67 -9.48 15.81 -1.04
C ARG A 67 -9.81 16.68 0.17
N THR A 68 -10.15 16.08 1.30
CA THR A 68 -10.50 16.81 2.54
C THR A 68 -9.35 17.72 2.98
N ILE A 69 -8.11 17.23 2.96
CA ILE A 69 -6.93 18.02 3.31
C ILE A 69 -6.71 19.16 2.31
N ALA A 70 -6.79 18.86 1.01
CA ALA A 70 -6.58 19.86 -0.05
C ALA A 70 -7.63 20.99 0.00
N GLU A 71 -8.91 20.65 0.19
CA GLU A 71 -10.00 21.63 0.32
C GLU A 71 -9.83 22.53 1.55
N ARG A 72 -9.46 21.95 2.71
CA ARG A 72 -9.22 22.73 3.93
C ARG A 72 -8.07 23.71 3.77
N ARG A 73 -6.96 23.26 3.15
CA ARG A 73 -5.82 24.14 2.84
C ARG A 73 -6.21 25.26 1.88
N ALA A 74 -7.00 24.97 0.84
CA ALA A 74 -7.47 25.97 -0.10
C ALA A 74 -8.35 27.05 0.55
N ARG A 75 -9.11 26.67 1.59
CA ARG A 75 -9.98 27.57 2.37
C ARG A 75 -9.26 28.26 3.54
N GLY A 76 -7.97 28.00 3.79
CA GLY A 76 -7.23 28.53 4.93
C GLY A 76 -7.72 28.06 6.30
N LEU A 77 -8.40 26.90 6.34
CA LEU A 77 -8.93 26.33 7.58
C LEU A 77 -7.83 25.56 8.32
N GLU A 78 -7.18 26.23 9.28
CA GLU A 78 -6.10 25.64 10.09
C GLU A 78 -6.59 24.82 11.30
N GLY A 79 -7.84 24.98 11.73
CA GLY A 79 -8.42 24.30 12.89
C GLY A 79 -9.15 22.99 12.54
N GLY A 80 -9.22 22.07 13.51
CA GLY A 80 -9.98 20.82 13.43
C GLY A 80 -9.12 19.60 13.02
N HIS A 81 -9.75 18.43 13.04
CA HIS A 81 -9.09 17.13 12.82
C HIS A 81 -9.51 16.52 11.48
N PRO A 82 -8.90 16.89 10.33
CA PRO A 82 -9.31 16.43 9.01
C PRO A 82 -9.18 14.89 8.85
N MET A 83 -8.37 14.26 9.67
CA MET A 83 -8.13 12.82 9.63
C MET A 83 -9.18 11.98 10.37
N ARG A 84 -9.96 12.59 11.28
CA ARG A 84 -10.87 11.82 12.16
C ARG A 84 -11.93 11.07 11.36
N THR A 85 -12.64 11.73 10.47
CA THR A 85 -13.70 11.10 9.66
C THR A 85 -13.15 10.00 8.72
N PRO A 86 -12.12 10.25 7.88
CA PRO A 86 -11.54 9.19 7.06
C PRO A 86 -11.00 8.02 7.88
N MET A 87 -10.39 8.28 9.04
CA MET A 87 -9.88 7.22 9.92
C MET A 87 -10.99 6.37 10.53
N THR A 88 -12.10 6.99 10.95
CA THR A 88 -13.26 6.26 11.47
C THR A 88 -13.89 5.37 10.39
N ILE A 89 -14.06 5.90 9.17
CA ILE A 89 -14.58 5.14 8.02
C ILE A 89 -13.65 3.97 7.71
N GLN A 90 -12.35 4.22 7.66
CA GLN A 90 -11.35 3.17 7.40
C GLN A 90 -11.36 2.08 8.46
N ALA A 91 -11.42 2.45 9.74
CA ALA A 91 -11.51 1.49 10.84
C ALA A 91 -12.80 0.64 10.75
N ALA A 92 -13.93 1.26 10.39
CA ALA A 92 -15.18 0.54 10.17
C ALA A 92 -15.06 -0.48 9.02
N PHE A 93 -14.52 -0.09 7.87
CA PHE A 93 -14.31 -1.00 6.75
C PHE A 93 -13.30 -2.10 7.06
N ALA A 94 -12.20 -1.79 7.75
CA ALA A 94 -11.24 -2.79 8.20
C ALA A 94 -11.86 -3.79 9.19
N GLY A 95 -12.73 -3.30 10.09
CA GLY A 95 -13.50 -4.14 11.02
C GLY A 95 -14.49 -5.05 10.29
N VAL A 96 -15.26 -4.52 9.34
CA VAL A 96 -16.17 -5.33 8.51
C VAL A 96 -15.39 -6.37 7.72
N PHE A 97 -14.28 -5.98 7.08
CA PHE A 97 -13.42 -6.93 6.39
C PHE A 97 -12.95 -8.04 7.32
N LEU A 98 -12.47 -7.71 8.50
CA LEU A 98 -12.01 -8.71 9.47
C LEU A 98 -13.11 -9.69 9.89
N VAL A 99 -14.31 -9.18 10.19
CA VAL A 99 -15.47 -10.02 10.55
C VAL A 99 -15.83 -10.95 9.39
N VAL A 100 -15.91 -10.44 8.17
CA VAL A 100 -16.22 -11.24 6.97
C VAL A 100 -15.13 -12.28 6.71
N ALA A 101 -13.86 -11.88 6.79
CA ALA A 101 -12.74 -12.79 6.60
C ALA A 101 -12.77 -13.94 7.62
N LEU A 102 -13.02 -13.64 8.91
CA LEU A 102 -13.13 -14.66 9.94
C LEU A 102 -14.34 -15.59 9.75
N ALA A 103 -15.48 -15.02 9.36
CA ALA A 103 -16.70 -15.81 9.09
C ALA A 103 -16.51 -16.75 7.87
N LEU A 104 -15.77 -16.30 6.86
CA LEU A 104 -15.50 -17.07 5.63
C LEU A 104 -14.15 -17.78 5.67
N ARG A 105 -13.52 -17.95 6.85
CA ARG A 105 -12.19 -18.56 6.95
C ARG A 105 -12.11 -19.92 6.27
N ARG A 106 -13.05 -20.84 6.58
CA ARG A 106 -13.02 -22.19 6.02
C ARG A 106 -13.07 -22.20 4.50
N PRO A 107 -14.09 -21.62 3.84
CA PRO A 107 -14.11 -21.62 2.38
C PRO A 107 -12.89 -20.88 1.76
N ILE A 108 -12.36 -19.83 2.38
CA ILE A 108 -11.16 -19.15 1.86
C ILE A 108 -9.93 -20.06 1.98
N VAL A 109 -9.76 -20.75 3.11
CA VAL A 109 -8.63 -21.67 3.29
C VAL A 109 -8.75 -22.85 2.34
N ASP A 110 -9.91 -23.50 2.30
CA ASP A 110 -10.08 -24.78 1.60
C ASP A 110 -10.23 -24.60 0.09
N ASP A 111 -11.08 -23.65 -0.36
CA ASP A 111 -11.43 -23.50 -1.77
C ASP A 111 -10.54 -22.52 -2.53
N VAL A 112 -9.90 -21.56 -1.83
CA VAL A 112 -9.07 -20.51 -2.47
C VAL A 112 -7.58 -20.80 -2.31
N PHE A 113 -7.16 -21.31 -1.15
CA PHE A 113 -5.74 -21.50 -0.84
C PHE A 113 -5.33 -22.97 -0.64
N ASP A 114 -6.13 -23.92 -1.10
CA ASP A 114 -5.85 -25.38 -1.04
C ASP A 114 -5.41 -25.83 0.35
N GLY A 115 -6.12 -25.40 1.40
CA GLY A 115 -5.84 -25.74 2.80
C GLY A 115 -4.71 -24.93 3.44
N SER A 116 -4.15 -23.91 2.78
CA SER A 116 -3.06 -23.10 3.33
C SER A 116 -3.54 -22.03 4.30
N ASP A 117 -3.56 -22.33 5.60
CA ASP A 117 -3.79 -21.35 6.66
C ASP A 117 -2.78 -20.19 6.63
N ALA A 118 -1.54 -20.44 6.23
CA ALA A 118 -0.49 -19.42 6.16
C ALA A 118 -0.86 -18.32 5.16
N LEU A 119 -1.29 -18.69 3.95
CA LEU A 119 -1.71 -17.72 2.92
C LEU A 119 -2.96 -16.95 3.35
N TYR A 120 -3.89 -17.60 4.02
CA TYR A 120 -5.06 -16.93 4.57
C TYR A 120 -4.68 -15.84 5.58
N TRP A 121 -3.82 -16.14 6.55
CA TRP A 121 -3.40 -15.14 7.54
C TRP A 121 -2.55 -14.04 6.93
N ILE A 122 -1.75 -14.36 5.92
CA ILE A 122 -1.00 -13.35 5.14
C ILE A 122 -1.97 -12.43 4.39
N LEU A 123 -3.05 -12.96 3.79
CA LEU A 123 -4.09 -12.14 3.18
C LEU A 123 -4.73 -11.19 4.21
N VAL A 124 -5.17 -11.72 5.36
CA VAL A 124 -5.84 -10.92 6.40
C VAL A 124 -4.90 -9.84 6.94
N ALA A 125 -3.69 -10.21 7.33
CA ALA A 125 -2.71 -9.28 7.85
C ALA A 125 -2.31 -8.23 6.79
N GLY A 126 -2.08 -8.65 5.55
CA GLY A 126 -1.71 -7.78 4.44
C GLY A 126 -2.79 -6.73 4.17
N VAL A 127 -4.06 -7.12 4.07
CA VAL A 127 -5.16 -6.18 3.88
C VAL A 127 -5.23 -5.17 5.02
N LEU A 128 -5.07 -5.59 6.28
CA LEU A 128 -5.07 -4.68 7.44
C LEU A 128 -3.86 -3.74 7.45
N PHE A 129 -2.68 -4.21 7.05
CA PHE A 129 -1.47 -3.37 6.97
C PHE A 129 -1.57 -2.35 5.83
N TYR A 130 -2.22 -2.72 4.72
CA TYR A 130 -2.53 -1.79 3.63
C TYR A 130 -3.42 -0.62 4.08
N ALA A 131 -4.27 -0.79 5.09
CA ALA A 131 -5.03 0.31 5.66
C ALA A 131 -4.11 1.48 6.07
N ALA A 132 -3.01 1.19 6.79
CA ALA A 132 -2.05 2.21 7.22
C ALA A 132 -1.33 2.86 6.03
N SER A 133 -0.88 2.05 5.04
CA SER A 133 -0.20 2.57 3.84
C SER A 133 -1.12 3.48 3.02
N TYR A 134 -2.37 3.09 2.77
CA TYR A 134 -3.33 3.91 2.01
C TYR A 134 -3.72 5.19 2.74
N PHE A 135 -3.81 5.15 4.07
CA PHE A 135 -4.02 6.36 4.87
C PHE A 135 -2.84 7.33 4.75
N ALA A 136 -1.61 6.82 4.85
CA ALA A 136 -0.40 7.61 4.64
C ALA A 136 -0.35 8.22 3.23
N ARG A 137 -0.73 7.46 2.18
CA ARG A 137 -0.83 7.95 0.80
C ARG A 137 -1.82 9.11 0.68
N GLY A 138 -3.02 8.96 1.24
CA GLY A 138 -4.04 10.01 1.24
C GLY A 138 -3.55 11.28 1.94
N TRP A 139 -2.85 11.12 3.06
CA TRP A 139 -2.26 12.25 3.79
C TRP A 139 -1.15 12.94 2.99
N LEU A 140 -0.22 12.19 2.38
CA LEU A 140 0.85 12.74 1.53
C LEU A 140 0.28 13.45 0.28
N ALA A 141 -0.72 12.85 -0.37
CA ALA A 141 -1.38 13.43 -1.54
C ALA A 141 -2.12 14.73 -1.20
N GLY A 142 -2.83 14.77 -0.08
CA GLY A 142 -3.53 15.98 0.40
C GLY A 142 -2.59 17.15 0.70
N HIS A 143 -1.37 16.85 1.13
CA HIS A 143 -0.32 17.85 1.32
C HIS A 143 0.49 18.14 0.04
N GLN A 144 0.15 17.50 -1.08
CA GLN A 144 0.85 17.62 -2.37
C GLN A 144 2.33 17.17 -2.29
N TRP A 145 2.66 16.27 -1.39
CA TRP A 145 4.01 15.71 -1.24
C TRP A 145 4.19 14.49 -2.16
N TYR A 146 3.98 14.71 -3.44
CA TYR A 146 3.98 13.66 -4.46
C TYR A 146 5.30 12.88 -4.56
N GLY A 147 6.42 13.51 -4.23
CA GLY A 147 7.72 12.82 -4.18
C GLY A 147 7.78 11.77 -3.07
N LEU A 148 7.24 12.07 -1.86
CA LEU A 148 7.15 11.10 -0.76
C LEU A 148 6.09 10.03 -1.03
N TYR A 149 4.97 10.41 -1.67
CA TYR A 149 3.98 9.45 -2.14
C TYR A 149 4.61 8.43 -3.09
N GLY A 150 5.32 8.90 -4.13
CA GLY A 150 6.03 8.03 -5.07
C GLY A 150 7.08 7.15 -4.39
N ALA A 151 7.85 7.71 -3.44
CA ALA A 151 8.83 6.97 -2.66
C ALA A 151 8.17 5.85 -1.82
N LEU A 152 7.03 6.13 -1.17
CA LEU A 152 6.28 5.14 -0.39
C LEU A 152 5.84 3.98 -1.27
N VAL A 153 5.22 4.25 -2.42
CA VAL A 153 4.74 3.22 -3.34
C VAL A 153 5.89 2.42 -3.94
N PHE A 154 7.01 3.08 -4.26
CA PHE A 154 8.22 2.43 -4.76
C PHE A 154 8.87 1.53 -3.70
N MET A 155 9.00 2.00 -2.46
CA MET A 155 9.52 1.20 -1.34
C MET A 155 8.67 -0.04 -1.08
N GLU A 156 7.35 0.07 -1.22
CA GLU A 156 6.45 -1.07 -1.08
C GLU A 156 6.71 -2.13 -2.15
N ALA A 157 6.86 -1.72 -3.42
CA ALA A 157 7.18 -2.66 -4.49
C ALA A 157 8.57 -3.27 -4.31
N THR A 158 9.57 -2.46 -3.93
CA THR A 158 10.94 -2.92 -3.67
C THR A 158 10.99 -3.89 -2.49
N SER A 159 10.25 -3.63 -1.41
CA SER A 159 10.16 -4.57 -0.29
C SER A 159 9.64 -5.94 -0.73
N ARG A 160 8.60 -5.99 -1.54
CA ARG A 160 8.06 -7.27 -2.05
C ARG A 160 9.09 -8.08 -2.82
N ILE A 161 9.80 -7.45 -3.76
CA ILE A 161 10.77 -8.17 -4.58
C ILE A 161 11.94 -8.68 -3.75
N LEU A 162 12.35 -7.99 -2.68
CA LEU A 162 13.42 -8.45 -1.78
C LEU A 162 13.08 -9.79 -1.13
N PHE A 163 11.84 -10.04 -0.76
CA PHE A 163 11.42 -11.34 -0.23
C PHE A 163 11.49 -12.46 -1.29
N ALA A 164 11.06 -12.18 -2.52
CA ALA A 164 11.19 -13.15 -3.62
C ALA A 164 12.67 -13.43 -3.94
N LEU A 165 13.52 -12.40 -3.92
CA LEU A 165 14.96 -12.56 -4.10
C LEU A 165 15.61 -13.33 -2.96
N ALA A 166 15.15 -13.16 -1.71
CA ALA A 166 15.64 -13.92 -0.56
C ALA A 166 15.39 -15.44 -0.76
N VAL A 167 14.26 -15.80 -1.37
CA VAL A 167 13.99 -17.19 -1.74
C VAL A 167 14.90 -17.62 -2.90
N ALA A 168 15.10 -16.76 -3.91
CA ALA A 168 15.94 -17.06 -5.07
C ALA A 168 17.41 -17.35 -4.71
N VAL A 169 17.93 -16.70 -3.66
CA VAL A 169 19.31 -16.91 -3.18
C VAL A 169 19.41 -17.91 -2.03
N GLY A 170 18.32 -18.60 -1.67
CA GLY A 170 18.31 -19.64 -0.64
C GLY A 170 18.40 -19.15 0.81
N ILE A 171 18.09 -17.86 1.07
CA ILE A 171 18.03 -17.30 2.45
C ILE A 171 16.71 -17.68 3.13
N ALA A 172 15.65 -17.85 2.33
CA ALA A 172 14.32 -18.23 2.79
C ALA A 172 13.73 -19.27 1.84
N ASP A 173 12.74 -20.04 2.30
CA ASP A 173 12.16 -21.14 1.54
C ASP A 173 10.67 -20.97 1.27
N GLY A 174 10.26 -21.42 0.07
CA GLY A 174 8.88 -21.69 -0.27
C GLY A 174 7.99 -20.48 -0.48
N GLN A 175 6.74 -20.78 -0.82
CA GLN A 175 5.71 -19.78 -1.15
C GLN A 175 5.37 -18.83 0.02
N THR A 176 5.45 -19.33 1.25
CA THR A 176 5.12 -18.52 2.44
C THR A 176 6.07 -17.34 2.59
N ALA A 177 7.36 -17.51 2.35
CA ALA A 177 8.34 -16.42 2.40
C ALA A 177 8.05 -15.37 1.33
N VAL A 178 7.75 -15.79 0.10
CA VAL A 178 7.34 -14.90 -1.00
C VAL A 178 6.05 -14.15 -0.64
N ALA A 179 5.07 -14.84 -0.06
CA ALA A 179 3.79 -14.26 0.36
C ALA A 179 3.93 -13.24 1.50
N ILE A 180 4.80 -13.50 2.50
CA ILE A 180 5.07 -12.58 3.61
C ILE A 180 5.53 -11.22 3.07
N GLY A 181 6.29 -11.20 1.97
CA GLY A 181 6.68 -9.96 1.30
C GLY A 181 5.50 -9.07 0.91
N MET A 182 4.35 -9.67 0.56
CA MET A 182 3.15 -8.90 0.21
C MET A 182 2.53 -8.23 1.44
N ALA A 183 2.47 -8.93 2.57
CA ALA A 183 1.93 -8.37 3.81
C ALA A 183 2.89 -7.41 4.52
N ALA A 184 4.19 -7.64 4.44
CA ALA A 184 5.21 -6.79 5.05
C ALA A 184 5.44 -5.48 4.27
N ALA A 185 5.27 -5.49 2.96
CA ALA A 185 5.55 -4.37 2.09
C ALA A 185 4.89 -3.04 2.51
N PRO A 186 3.59 -2.99 2.84
CA PRO A 186 2.97 -1.75 3.31
C PRO A 186 3.57 -1.22 4.61
N LEU A 187 4.00 -2.08 5.53
CA LEU A 187 4.64 -1.66 6.77
C LEU A 187 6.05 -1.09 6.52
N VAL A 188 6.85 -1.77 5.70
CA VAL A 188 8.19 -1.30 5.33
C VAL A 188 8.11 0.05 4.63
N SER A 189 7.11 0.26 3.77
CA SER A 189 6.93 1.52 3.06
C SER A 189 6.65 2.72 3.98
N LEU A 190 6.07 2.49 5.16
CA LEU A 190 5.78 3.55 6.14
C LEU A 190 7.03 4.22 6.72
N VAL A 191 8.22 3.62 6.56
CA VAL A 191 9.50 4.24 6.93
C VAL A 191 9.72 5.59 6.24
N VAL A 192 9.08 5.82 5.09
CA VAL A 192 9.12 7.10 4.37
C VAL A 192 8.34 8.20 5.08
N VAL A 193 7.33 7.86 5.89
CA VAL A 193 6.40 8.82 6.53
C VAL A 193 7.10 9.78 7.50
N PRO A 194 8.03 9.37 8.39
CA PRO A 194 8.74 10.27 9.28
C PRO A 194 9.46 11.42 8.57
N TRP A 195 9.95 11.21 7.35
CA TRP A 195 10.60 12.27 6.57
C TRP A 195 9.63 13.38 6.14
N ALA A 196 8.33 13.10 6.12
CA ALA A 196 7.31 14.11 5.89
C ALA A 196 7.25 15.13 7.05
N PHE A 197 7.46 14.68 8.28
CA PHE A 197 7.45 15.54 9.46
C PHE A 197 8.73 16.39 9.62
N SER A 198 9.85 15.97 9.03
CA SER A 198 11.07 16.77 9.01
C SER A 198 11.03 17.94 8.03
N ARG A 199 10.07 17.97 7.12
CA ARG A 199 9.84 19.10 6.21
C ARG A 199 9.09 20.19 6.96
N ARG A 200 9.80 21.26 7.34
CA ARG A 200 9.17 22.45 7.92
C ARG A 200 8.14 23.00 6.93
N PRO A 201 6.93 23.42 7.38
CA PRO A 201 6.01 24.17 6.55
C PRO A 201 6.76 25.38 6.02
N GLN A 202 6.85 25.54 4.70
CA GLN A 202 7.28 26.83 4.13
C GLN A 202 6.16 27.81 4.45
N VAL A 203 6.35 28.58 5.51
CA VAL A 203 5.56 29.78 5.77
C VAL A 203 5.87 30.71 4.60
N THR A 204 4.97 30.77 3.63
CA THR A 204 5.02 31.77 2.58
C THR A 204 4.62 33.08 3.24
N GLU A 205 5.59 33.87 3.69
CA GLU A 205 5.35 35.28 4.02
C GLU A 205 4.71 35.93 2.79
N ARG A 206 3.42 36.18 2.88
CA ARG A 206 2.74 37.09 1.97
C ARG A 206 3.17 38.50 2.39
N ARG A 207 4.10 39.09 1.65
CA ARG A 207 4.21 40.55 1.52
C ARG A 207 3.23 41.03 0.47
#